data_9d4cf3a3b1040d04b70199ab486f2f16
#
_entry.id   9d4cf3a3b1040d04b70199ab486f2f16
#
_cell.length_a   1.000
_cell.length_b   1.000
_cell.length_c   1.000
_cell.angle_alpha   90.00
_cell.angle_beta   90.00
_cell.angle_gamma   90.00
#
_symmetry.space_group_name_H-M   'P 1'
#
loop_
_entity.id
_entity.type
_entity.pdbx_description
1 polymer ?
#
loop_
_entity_poly.entity_id
_entity_poly.type
_entity_poly.pdbx_seq_one_letter_code
_entity_poly.pdbx_strand_id
1 'polypeptide(L)'
;MKTRKIGIIGLGHVGAHVAYSLAVQGIADELVLVDSDEKKVESECQDLRDSVAYLPHRVTVNIGTYEDLGDCDVIVNSIGKIEILRANQDRTDEMKFTVPAVNSYVGRVKASGFDGVVVNITNPCD
;
A
#
# COMPACT_ATOMS: atom_id res chain seq x y z
N MET A 1 -9.01 -23.33 1.91
CA MET A 1 -8.05 -22.65 1.03
C MET A 1 -7.57 -21.38 1.71
N LYS A 2 -6.26 -21.19 1.75
CA LYS A 2 -5.70 -20.00 2.37
C LYS A 2 -6.05 -18.74 1.59
N THR A 3 -6.54 -17.69 2.27
CA THR A 3 -6.83 -16.39 1.69
C THR A 3 -5.52 -15.67 1.33
N ARG A 4 -5.44 -15.14 0.12
CA ARG A 4 -4.30 -14.34 -0.33
C ARG A 4 -4.50 -12.90 0.12
N LYS A 5 -3.78 -12.49 1.13
CA LYS A 5 -3.90 -11.18 1.75
C LYS A 5 -2.70 -10.31 1.41
N ILE A 6 -2.96 -9.13 0.86
CA ILE A 6 -1.92 -8.18 0.42
C ILE A 6 -2.15 -6.84 1.09
N GLY A 7 -1.11 -6.32 1.73
CA GLY A 7 -1.11 -4.99 2.30
C GLY A 7 -0.50 -3.97 1.35
N ILE A 8 -1.10 -2.79 1.25
CA ILE A 8 -0.58 -1.66 0.47
C ILE A 8 -0.30 -0.51 1.42
N ILE A 9 0.96 -0.12 1.54
CA ILE A 9 1.37 1.05 2.31
C ILE A 9 1.60 2.21 1.37
N GLY A 10 0.86 3.28 1.56
CA GLY A 10 0.90 4.47 0.71
C GLY A 10 -0.10 4.38 -0.46
N LEU A 11 -1.17 5.16 -0.37
CA LEU A 11 -2.27 5.18 -1.35
C LEU A 11 -2.20 6.42 -2.25
N GLY A 12 -0.98 6.78 -2.69
CA GLY A 12 -0.79 7.73 -3.77
C GLY A 12 -1.20 7.12 -5.12
N HIS A 13 -0.84 7.76 -6.21
CA HIS A 13 -1.17 7.25 -7.55
C HIS A 13 -0.67 5.82 -7.77
N VAL A 14 0.57 5.53 -7.38
CA VAL A 14 1.16 4.21 -7.58
C VAL A 14 0.46 3.16 -6.72
N GLY A 15 0.32 3.41 -5.42
CA GLY A 15 -0.33 2.47 -4.51
C GLY A 15 -1.78 2.19 -4.86
N ALA A 16 -2.54 3.22 -5.24
CA ALA A 16 -3.93 3.08 -5.68
C ALA A 16 -4.04 2.23 -6.96
N HIS A 17 -3.16 2.45 -7.93
CA HIS A 17 -3.14 1.65 -9.16
C HIS A 17 -2.73 0.20 -8.92
N VAL A 18 -1.77 -0.04 -8.04
CA VAL A 18 -1.38 -1.39 -7.64
C VAL A 18 -2.56 -2.12 -7.01
N ALA A 19 -3.25 -1.48 -6.06
CA ALA A 19 -4.42 -2.06 -5.40
C ALA A 19 -5.52 -2.42 -6.41
N TYR A 20 -5.83 -1.51 -7.32
CA TYR A 20 -6.83 -1.73 -8.37
C TYR A 20 -6.42 -2.88 -9.30
N SER A 21 -5.17 -2.91 -9.75
CA SER A 21 -4.66 -3.99 -10.62
C SER A 21 -4.72 -5.36 -9.96
N LEU A 22 -4.37 -5.45 -8.69
CA LEU A 22 -4.45 -6.70 -7.93
C LEU A 22 -5.90 -7.19 -7.79
N ALA A 23 -6.83 -6.27 -7.60
CA ALA A 23 -8.25 -6.58 -7.52
C ALA A 23 -8.80 -7.06 -8.87
N VAL A 24 -8.55 -6.33 -9.94
CA VAL A 24 -9.05 -6.63 -11.30
C VAL A 24 -8.53 -7.98 -11.80
N GLN A 25 -7.28 -8.29 -11.52
CA GLN A 25 -6.67 -9.55 -11.96
C GLN A 25 -7.01 -10.74 -11.05
N GLY A 26 -7.70 -10.52 -9.95
CA GLY A 26 -8.05 -11.57 -9.01
C GLY A 26 -6.83 -12.18 -8.29
N ILE A 27 -5.75 -11.41 -8.14
CA ILE A 27 -4.52 -11.86 -7.47
C ILE A 27 -4.70 -11.86 -5.96
N ALA A 28 -5.35 -10.84 -5.43
CA ALA A 28 -5.63 -10.72 -3.99
C ALA A 28 -7.06 -11.12 -3.67
N ASP A 29 -7.26 -11.84 -2.58
CA ASP A 29 -8.57 -12.12 -2.01
C ASP A 29 -8.95 -11.03 -1.00
N GLU A 30 -7.96 -10.46 -0.33
CA GLU A 30 -8.12 -9.36 0.62
C GLU A 30 -7.00 -8.33 0.43
N LEU A 31 -7.39 -7.07 0.40
CA LEU A 31 -6.48 -5.92 0.39
C LEU A 31 -6.63 -5.14 1.68
N VAL A 32 -5.50 -4.85 2.32
CA VAL A 32 -5.43 -3.97 3.50
C VAL A 32 -4.71 -2.69 3.10
N LEU A 33 -5.40 -1.57 3.18
CA LEU A 33 -4.89 -0.27 2.77
C LEU A 33 -4.40 0.50 4.00
N VAL A 34 -3.17 0.98 3.95
CA VAL A 34 -2.56 1.74 5.04
C VAL A 34 -1.96 3.03 4.50
N ASP A 35 -2.39 4.15 5.03
CA ASP A 35 -1.84 5.47 4.71
C ASP A 35 -1.94 6.36 5.94
N SER A 36 -0.99 7.28 6.11
CA SER A 36 -1.04 8.27 7.18
C SER A 36 -2.11 9.34 6.96
N ASP A 37 -2.57 9.53 5.73
CA ASP A 37 -3.66 10.44 5.38
C ASP A 37 -5.00 9.68 5.43
N GLU A 38 -5.74 9.88 6.52
CA GLU A 38 -7.02 9.19 6.76
C GLU A 38 -8.05 9.45 5.67
N LYS A 39 -8.17 10.69 5.20
CA LYS A 39 -9.13 11.05 4.15
C LYS A 39 -8.81 10.36 2.84
N LYS A 40 -7.52 10.29 2.52
CA LYS A 40 -7.05 9.64 1.30
C LYS A 40 -7.33 8.15 1.30
N VAL A 41 -6.98 7.46 2.39
CA VAL A 41 -7.21 6.02 2.49
C VAL A 41 -8.70 5.68 2.50
N GLU A 42 -9.54 6.48 3.13
CA GLU A 42 -10.99 6.31 3.10
C GLU A 42 -11.54 6.45 1.69
N SER A 43 -11.12 7.49 0.97
CA SER A 43 -11.54 7.74 -0.42
C SER A 43 -11.13 6.61 -1.35
N GLU A 44 -9.88 6.17 -1.29
CA GLU A 44 -9.38 5.07 -2.12
C GLU A 44 -10.05 3.74 -1.77
N CYS A 45 -10.30 3.48 -0.50
CA CYS A 45 -11.00 2.28 -0.06
C CYS A 45 -12.44 2.25 -0.62
N GLN A 46 -13.14 3.37 -0.57
CA GLN A 46 -14.50 3.46 -1.10
C GLN A 46 -14.52 3.23 -2.62
N ASP A 47 -13.61 3.87 -3.35
CA ASP A 47 -13.49 3.71 -4.80
C ASP A 47 -13.22 2.25 -5.17
N LEU A 48 -12.32 1.58 -4.45
CA LEU A 48 -12.02 0.17 -4.68
C LEU A 48 -13.22 -0.73 -4.37
N ARG A 49 -13.91 -0.50 -3.26
CA ARG A 49 -15.11 -1.28 -2.89
C ARG A 49 -16.20 -1.15 -3.94
N ASP A 50 -16.39 0.04 -4.46
CA ASP A 50 -17.37 0.28 -5.53
C ASP A 50 -16.97 -0.43 -6.82
N SER A 51 -15.68 -0.39 -7.15
CA SER A 51 -15.14 -1.05 -8.35
C SER A 51 -15.25 -2.57 -8.29
N VAL A 52 -14.89 -3.18 -7.15
CA VAL A 52 -14.85 -4.66 -7.03
C VAL A 52 -16.24 -5.27 -6.98
N ALA A 53 -17.28 -4.49 -6.69
CA ALA A 53 -18.65 -4.99 -6.63
C ALA A 53 -19.11 -5.66 -7.93
N TYR A 54 -18.55 -5.26 -9.07
CA TYR A 54 -18.92 -5.75 -10.40
C TYR A 54 -17.88 -6.65 -11.04
N LEU A 55 -16.82 -6.97 -10.32
CA LEU A 55 -15.76 -7.87 -10.82
C LEU A 55 -16.17 -9.34 -10.70
N PRO A 56 -15.64 -10.22 -11.57
CA PRO A 56 -15.91 -11.65 -11.46
C PRO A 56 -15.24 -12.31 -10.27
N HIS A 57 -14.29 -11.65 -9.62
CA HIS A 57 -13.61 -12.14 -8.43
C HIS A 57 -14.15 -11.45 -7.18
N ARG A 58 -14.18 -12.19 -6.08
CA ARG A 58 -14.50 -11.60 -4.79
C ARG A 58 -13.23 -11.07 -4.14
N VAL A 59 -13.18 -9.77 -3.89
CA VAL A 59 -12.07 -9.11 -3.20
C VAL A 59 -12.62 -8.29 -2.04
N THR A 60 -12.08 -8.51 -0.85
CA THR A 60 -12.40 -7.71 0.34
C THR A 60 -11.38 -6.58 0.46
N VAL A 61 -11.83 -5.35 0.64
CA VAL A 61 -10.96 -4.18 0.78
C VAL A 61 -11.23 -3.53 2.13
N ASN A 62 -10.20 -3.45 2.95
CA ASN A 62 -10.27 -2.87 4.30
C ASN A 62 -9.17 -1.83 4.51
N ILE A 63 -9.49 -0.83 5.32
CA ILE A 63 -8.50 0.08 5.88
C ILE A 63 -7.90 -0.57 7.11
N GLY A 64 -6.59 -0.52 7.27
CA GLY A 64 -5.90 -1.08 8.42
C GLY A 64 -4.82 -0.16 8.97
N THR A 65 -4.19 -0.63 10.04
CA THR A 65 -3.00 -0.04 10.62
C THR A 65 -1.79 -0.89 10.24
N TYR A 66 -0.59 -0.42 10.57
CA TYR A 66 0.63 -1.21 10.33
C TYR A 66 0.62 -2.54 11.09
N GLU A 67 -0.01 -2.56 12.25
CA GLU A 67 -0.15 -3.78 13.05
C GLU A 67 -1.06 -4.83 12.37
N ASP A 68 -2.01 -4.38 11.57
CA ASP A 68 -2.92 -5.26 10.82
C ASP A 68 -2.26 -5.97 9.63
N LEU A 69 -1.03 -5.60 9.31
CA LEU A 69 -0.28 -6.20 8.21
C LEU A 69 0.43 -7.51 8.60
N GLY A 70 0.36 -7.89 9.86
CA GLY A 70 1.11 -9.04 10.38
C GLY A 70 0.80 -10.37 9.70
N ASP A 71 -0.42 -10.57 9.25
CA ASP A 71 -0.88 -11.80 8.59
C ASP A 71 -0.96 -11.69 7.06
N CYS A 72 -0.46 -10.59 6.50
CA CYS A 72 -0.36 -10.45 5.05
C CYS A 72 0.68 -11.41 4.46
N ASP A 73 0.40 -11.90 3.26
CA ASP A 73 1.36 -12.69 2.49
C ASP A 73 2.40 -11.81 1.81
N VAL A 74 1.97 -10.64 1.33
CA VAL A 74 2.81 -9.65 0.66
C VAL A 74 2.44 -8.27 1.17
N ILE A 75 3.44 -7.43 1.36
CA ILE A 75 3.26 -5.99 1.60
C ILE A 75 3.92 -5.24 0.45
N VAL A 76 3.16 -4.33 -0.16
CA VAL A 76 3.68 -3.40 -1.18
C VAL A 76 3.93 -2.06 -0.50
N ASN A 77 5.18 -1.60 -0.52
CA ASN A 77 5.56 -0.28 -0.02
C ASN A 77 5.62 0.70 -1.19
N SER A 78 4.71 1.66 -1.21
CA SER A 78 4.57 2.65 -2.29
C SER A 78 4.49 4.09 -1.78
N ILE A 79 5.13 4.38 -0.66
CA ILE A 79 5.21 5.73 -0.12
C ILE A 79 5.97 6.64 -1.07
N GLY A 80 5.43 7.83 -1.32
CA GLY A 80 6.08 8.85 -2.14
C GLY A 80 5.41 10.21 -1.95
N LYS A 81 6.05 11.23 -2.48
CA LYS A 81 5.54 12.60 -2.45
C LYS A 81 5.80 13.27 -3.79
N ILE A 82 4.80 13.24 -4.65
CA ILE A 82 4.93 13.69 -6.04
C ILE A 82 5.23 15.20 -6.15
N GLU A 83 4.83 15.98 -5.15
CA GLU A 83 5.12 17.42 -5.11
C GLU A 83 6.62 17.72 -5.17
N ILE A 84 7.45 16.83 -4.63
CA ILE A 84 8.90 16.96 -4.67
C ILE A 84 9.41 16.89 -6.11
N LEU A 85 8.87 15.95 -6.90
CA LEU A 85 9.24 15.80 -8.31
C LEU A 85 8.73 16.97 -9.16
N ARG A 86 7.53 17.45 -8.88
CA ARG A 86 6.94 18.60 -9.59
C ARG A 86 7.70 19.91 -9.36
N ALA A 87 8.46 20.00 -8.28
CA ALA A 87 9.30 21.14 -7.98
C ALA A 87 10.68 21.11 -8.67
N ASN A 88 10.84 20.28 -9.73
CA ASN A 88 12.09 20.07 -10.46
C ASN A 88 13.22 19.48 -9.61
N GLN A 89 12.88 18.75 -8.57
CA GLN A 89 13.84 18.01 -7.76
C GLN A 89 14.02 16.60 -8.35
N ASP A 90 15.18 16.00 -8.13
CA ASP A 90 15.43 14.65 -8.61
C ASP A 90 14.96 13.58 -7.60
N ARG A 91 15.11 12.31 -7.96
CA ARG A 91 14.69 11.19 -7.13
C ARG A 91 15.43 11.11 -5.80
N THR A 92 16.65 11.61 -5.74
CA THR A 92 17.44 11.62 -4.50
C THR A 92 16.90 12.61 -3.48
N ASP A 93 16.24 13.69 -3.91
CA ASP A 93 15.58 14.63 -3.01
C ASP A 93 14.36 14.01 -2.32
N GLU A 94 13.68 13.08 -3.00
CA GLU A 94 12.57 12.35 -2.45
C GLU A 94 13.00 11.48 -1.26
N MET A 95 14.25 11.03 -1.23
CA MET A 95 14.81 10.24 -0.13
C MET A 95 14.70 10.94 1.21
N LYS A 96 14.80 12.28 1.23
CA LYS A 96 14.66 13.08 2.47
C LYS A 96 13.28 12.94 3.11
N PHE A 97 12.28 12.64 2.31
CA PHE A 97 10.94 12.34 2.78
C PHE A 97 10.73 10.85 3.04
N THR A 98 11.13 10.00 2.08
CA THR A 98 10.79 8.57 2.11
C THR A 98 11.53 7.80 3.19
N VAL A 99 12.79 8.09 3.46
CA VAL A 99 13.57 7.38 4.48
C VAL A 99 12.98 7.59 5.89
N PRO A 100 12.71 8.84 6.35
CA PRO A 100 12.05 9.02 7.63
C PRO A 100 10.65 8.40 7.69
N ALA A 101 9.89 8.47 6.60
CA ALA A 101 8.55 7.89 6.54
C ALA A 101 8.60 6.37 6.71
N VAL A 102 9.48 5.68 6.00
CA VAL A 102 9.67 4.24 6.13
C VAL A 102 10.15 3.88 7.54
N ASN A 103 11.13 4.60 8.06
CA ASN A 103 11.64 4.38 9.41
C ASN A 103 10.56 4.54 10.49
N SER A 104 9.56 5.37 10.25
CA SER A 104 8.47 5.60 11.22
C SER A 104 7.59 4.37 11.42
N TYR A 105 7.48 3.47 10.45
CA TYR A 105 6.57 2.32 10.57
C TYR A 105 7.24 0.95 10.50
N VAL A 106 8.49 0.87 10.05
CA VAL A 106 9.14 -0.42 9.81
C VAL A 106 9.20 -1.29 11.07
N GLY A 107 9.43 -0.67 12.22
CA GLY A 107 9.43 -1.37 13.51
C GLY A 107 8.04 -1.90 13.89
N ARG A 108 6.99 -1.17 13.57
CA ARG A 108 5.60 -1.58 13.82
C ARG A 108 5.22 -2.80 12.97
N VAL A 109 5.61 -2.78 11.70
CA VAL A 109 5.39 -3.92 10.79
C VAL A 109 6.16 -5.14 11.27
N LYS A 110 7.41 -4.98 11.67
CA LYS A 110 8.22 -6.06 12.22
C LYS A 110 7.60 -6.63 13.49
N ALA A 111 7.16 -5.77 14.40
CA ALA A 111 6.53 -6.17 15.65
C ALA A 111 5.17 -6.86 15.46
N SER A 112 4.50 -6.65 14.32
CA SER A 112 3.21 -7.30 13.99
C SER A 112 3.32 -8.79 13.73
N GLY A 113 4.53 -9.32 13.59
CA GLY A 113 4.79 -10.72 13.24
C GLY A 113 4.78 -11.02 11.74
N PHE A 114 4.84 -9.99 10.91
CA PHE A 114 4.91 -10.17 9.45
C PHE A 114 6.15 -10.98 9.06
N ASP A 115 5.93 -12.03 8.28
CA ASP A 115 6.98 -12.94 7.80
C ASP A 115 6.90 -13.22 6.29
N GLY A 116 6.10 -12.43 5.57
CA GLY A 116 5.91 -12.57 4.13
C GLY A 116 6.95 -11.84 3.29
N VAL A 117 6.56 -11.45 2.09
CA VAL A 117 7.42 -10.77 1.12
C VAL A 117 7.08 -9.29 1.06
N VAL A 118 8.10 -8.44 1.05
CA VAL A 118 7.92 -7.00 0.82
C VAL A 118 8.33 -6.67 -0.61
N VAL A 119 7.42 -6.05 -1.35
CA VAL A 119 7.71 -5.47 -2.67
C VAL A 119 7.86 -3.97 -2.50
N ASN A 120 9.07 -3.46 -2.68
CA ASN A 120 9.35 -2.04 -2.53
C ASN A 120 9.36 -1.33 -3.88
N ILE A 121 8.47 -0.37 -4.03
CA ILE A 121 8.40 0.52 -5.20
C ILE A 121 8.57 1.99 -4.79
N THR A 122 8.87 2.24 -3.54
CA THR A 122 9.20 3.57 -3.02
C THR A 122 10.57 4.01 -3.53
N ASN A 123 10.66 5.20 -4.09
CA ASN A 123 11.91 5.75 -4.58
C ASN A 123 12.66 6.56 -3.50
N PRO A 124 14.00 6.55 -3.55
CA PRO A 124 14.82 5.70 -4.43
C PRO A 124 14.81 4.23 -3.97
N CYS A 125 14.83 3.30 -4.94
CA CYS A 125 14.81 1.87 -4.64
C CYS A 125 16.22 1.30 -4.38
N ASP A 126 17.25 1.99 -4.82
CA ASP A 126 18.68 1.61 -4.79
C ASP A 126 19.45 2.30 -3.63
#